data_a289e4df1fa4d07a7ffd4df7a33385e4
#
_entry.id   a289e4df1fa4d07a7ffd4df7a33385e4
#
_cell.length_a   1.000
_cell.length_b   1.000
_cell.length_c   1.000
_cell.angle_alpha   90.00
_cell.angle_beta   90.00
_cell.angle_gamma   90.00
#
_symmetry.space_group_name_H-M   'P 1'
#
loop_
_entity.id
_entity.type
_entity.pdbx_description
1 polymer ?
#
loop_
_entity_poly.entity_id
_entity_poly.type
_entity_poly.pdbx_seq_one_letter_code
_entity_poly.pdbx_strand_id
1 'polypeptide(L)'
;KFPYGYMSFSYDITSSLKDGQNVIAVRVDNSKEPSARWYHGCGIYGNVYLRTENTSYFKPTSIFVRTPDADGKVLIDGCVNLDKYAGDYMIKVSVLDAKGETVNVGKSVSDIKLDKGENNFNLQTKVNNPCLWDTENPNLYTLNIKLENKDGKLMDEENIRFGFRTLEWKAESGFYLNGKQTKLRGVCEHLEGGPVGAMSTEQLLRWKLTLIKNMGCNSVRTAHNPQIPEFYDICD
;
A
#
# COMPACT_ATOMS: atom_id res chain seq x y z
N LYS A 1 5.65 -6.83 21.29
CA LYS A 1 4.42 -7.64 21.22
C LYS A 1 3.44 -6.95 20.29
N PHE A 2 2.93 -7.66 19.28
CA PHE A 2 1.93 -7.17 18.34
C PHE A 2 0.61 -7.90 18.60
N PRO A 3 -0.48 -7.20 18.98
CA PRO A 3 -1.71 -7.84 19.46
C PRO A 3 -2.72 -8.17 18.34
N TYR A 4 -2.56 -7.62 17.13
CA TYR A 4 -3.55 -7.74 16.05
C TYR A 4 -2.98 -8.50 14.84
N GLY A 5 -3.36 -9.78 14.73
CA GLY A 5 -2.76 -10.74 13.78
C GLY A 5 -3.12 -10.56 12.30
N TYR A 6 -4.02 -9.64 11.94
CA TYR A 6 -4.44 -9.41 10.55
C TYR A 6 -3.75 -8.24 9.86
N MET A 7 -2.88 -7.53 10.55
CA MET A 7 -2.14 -6.41 10.00
C MET A 7 -0.64 -6.72 9.94
N SER A 8 0.01 -6.22 8.91
CA SER A 8 1.47 -6.24 8.81
C SER A 8 2.08 -5.43 9.95
N PHE A 9 3.23 -5.87 10.42
CA PHE A 9 4.01 -5.18 11.44
C PHE A 9 5.50 -5.28 11.11
N SER A 10 6.29 -4.36 11.64
CA SER A 10 7.73 -4.35 11.49
C SER A 10 8.42 -4.11 12.82
N TYR A 11 9.65 -4.58 12.92
CA TYR A 11 10.53 -4.30 14.05
C TYR A 11 11.90 -3.88 13.51
N ASP A 12 12.44 -2.79 14.04
CA ASP A 12 13.84 -2.47 13.87
C ASP A 12 14.68 -3.43 14.71
N ILE A 13 15.53 -4.20 14.05
CA ILE A 13 16.42 -5.17 14.67
C ILE A 13 17.89 -4.73 14.61
N THR A 14 18.19 -3.54 14.10
CA THR A 14 19.53 -3.03 13.85
C THR A 14 20.43 -3.16 15.07
N SER A 15 19.96 -2.76 16.24
CA SER A 15 20.71 -2.81 17.50
C SER A 15 20.94 -4.24 18.04
N SER A 16 20.19 -5.22 17.53
CA SER A 16 20.26 -6.62 17.95
C SER A 16 21.12 -7.47 17.01
N LEU A 17 21.49 -6.93 15.85
CA LEU A 17 22.33 -7.64 14.87
C LEU A 17 23.78 -7.73 15.33
N LYS A 18 24.41 -8.82 15.00
CA LYS A 18 25.83 -9.08 15.22
C LYS A 18 26.46 -9.71 13.97
N ASP A 19 27.78 -9.63 13.86
CA ASP A 19 28.50 -10.26 12.77
C ASP A 19 28.27 -11.78 12.77
N GLY A 20 28.13 -12.35 11.57
CA GLY A 20 27.89 -13.77 11.36
C GLY A 20 26.41 -14.15 11.44
N GLN A 21 26.13 -15.31 12.00
CA GLN A 21 24.78 -15.88 12.03
C GLN A 21 23.90 -15.18 13.06
N ASN A 22 22.74 -14.72 12.61
CA ASN A 22 21.66 -14.17 13.43
C ASN A 22 20.44 -15.10 13.36
N VAL A 23 19.72 -15.27 14.47
CA VAL A 23 18.52 -16.11 14.56
C VAL A 23 17.35 -15.23 15.00
N ILE A 24 16.25 -15.28 14.25
CA ILE A 24 15.00 -14.62 14.60
C ILE A 24 14.02 -15.69 15.06
N ALA A 25 13.51 -15.55 16.29
CA ALA A 25 12.47 -16.43 16.84
C ALA A 25 11.15 -15.64 16.96
N VAL A 26 10.08 -16.22 16.41
CA VAL A 26 8.73 -15.64 16.48
C VAL A 26 7.84 -16.57 17.30
N ARG A 27 7.25 -16.04 18.37
CA ARG A 27 6.23 -16.75 19.15
C ARG A 27 4.85 -16.22 18.80
N VAL A 28 3.99 -17.12 18.34
CA VAL A 28 2.57 -16.86 18.13
C VAL A 28 1.78 -17.53 19.24
N ASP A 29 0.90 -16.80 19.87
CA ASP A 29 0.05 -17.28 20.97
C ASP A 29 -1.42 -17.07 20.61
N ASN A 30 -2.10 -18.16 20.29
CA ASN A 30 -3.51 -18.22 19.94
C ASN A 30 -4.27 -19.13 20.94
N SER A 31 -3.87 -19.10 22.20
CA SER A 31 -4.42 -19.97 23.25
C SER A 31 -5.73 -19.49 23.88
N LYS A 32 -6.18 -18.26 23.58
CA LYS A 32 -7.41 -17.73 24.17
C LYS A 32 -8.66 -18.31 23.55
N GLU A 33 -9.51 -18.89 24.39
CA GLU A 33 -10.83 -19.41 24.06
C GLU A 33 -11.95 -18.49 24.60
N PRO A 34 -13.15 -18.49 23.97
CA PRO A 34 -13.54 -19.22 22.77
C PRO A 34 -13.12 -18.50 21.48
N SER A 35 -12.74 -19.28 20.47
CA SER A 35 -12.59 -18.82 19.09
C SER A 35 -13.80 -19.31 18.30
N ALA A 36 -14.69 -18.39 17.90
CA ALA A 36 -15.99 -18.75 17.34
C ALA A 36 -16.28 -18.01 16.03
N ARG A 37 -17.20 -18.55 15.26
CA ARG A 37 -17.84 -18.07 14.03
C ARG A 37 -17.11 -18.37 12.74
N TRP A 38 -15.81 -18.21 12.65
CA TRP A 38 -15.02 -18.50 11.45
C TRP A 38 -13.65 -19.02 11.84
N TYR A 39 -12.96 -19.60 10.87
CA TYR A 39 -11.63 -20.12 11.08
C TYR A 39 -10.64 -18.99 11.37
N HIS A 40 -9.86 -19.15 12.42
CA HIS A 40 -8.74 -18.30 12.76
C HIS A 40 -7.44 -19.08 12.54
N GLY A 41 -6.65 -18.66 11.56
CA GLY A 41 -5.32 -19.20 11.42
C GLY A 41 -4.41 -18.78 12.56
N CYS A 42 -3.38 -19.58 12.82
CA CYS A 42 -2.30 -19.23 13.74
C CYS A 42 -0.95 -19.46 13.07
N GLY A 43 0.08 -18.80 13.58
CA GLY A 43 1.41 -18.81 12.98
C GLY A 43 1.63 -17.62 12.06
N ILE A 44 2.68 -17.71 11.24
CA ILE A 44 3.02 -16.73 10.20
C ILE A 44 2.37 -17.23 8.91
N TYR A 45 1.40 -16.51 8.38
CA TYR A 45 0.66 -16.86 7.17
C TYR A 45 0.90 -15.93 5.99
N GLY A 46 1.49 -14.75 6.22
CA GLY A 46 1.90 -13.80 5.19
C GLY A 46 3.39 -13.86 4.90
N ASN A 47 3.84 -13.10 3.92
CA ASN A 47 5.24 -12.99 3.57
C ASN A 47 6.05 -12.30 4.68
N VAL A 48 7.30 -12.70 4.83
CA VAL A 48 8.25 -12.10 5.76
C VAL A 48 9.39 -11.48 4.96
N TYR A 49 9.66 -10.20 5.21
CA TYR A 49 10.67 -9.44 4.50
C TYR A 49 11.75 -8.94 5.46
N LEU A 50 12.98 -8.95 5.02
CA LEU A 50 14.07 -8.17 5.61
C LEU A 50 14.26 -6.92 4.74
N ARG A 51 14.07 -5.75 5.34
CA ARG A 51 14.31 -4.47 4.69
C ARG A 51 15.57 -3.84 5.26
N THR A 52 16.43 -3.33 4.40
CA THR A 52 17.65 -2.61 4.76
C THR A 52 17.54 -1.19 4.22
N GLU A 53 17.86 -0.21 5.07
CA GLU A 53 17.73 1.21 4.75
C GLU A 53 19.07 1.92 4.85
N ASN A 54 19.17 3.06 4.16
CA ASN A 54 20.22 4.03 4.42
C ASN A 54 19.97 4.76 5.75
N THR A 55 20.87 5.67 6.12
CA THR A 55 20.70 6.56 7.29
C THR A 55 19.68 7.67 7.08
N SER A 56 19.15 7.79 5.88
CA SER A 56 18.08 8.71 5.48
C SER A 56 17.16 7.96 4.54
N TYR A 57 15.91 7.75 4.93
CA TYR A 57 14.99 6.89 4.22
C TYR A 57 13.53 7.32 4.42
N PHE A 58 12.65 6.92 3.51
CA PHE A 58 11.21 7.02 3.71
C PHE A 58 10.77 5.98 4.73
N LYS A 59 10.12 6.42 5.80
CA LYS A 59 9.62 5.49 6.82
C LYS A 59 8.71 4.44 6.14
N PRO A 60 8.93 3.14 6.38
CA PRO A 60 8.15 2.08 5.75
C PRO A 60 6.64 2.31 5.88
N THR A 61 5.91 2.13 4.78
CA THR A 61 4.45 2.31 4.70
C THR A 61 3.91 3.70 5.05
N SER A 62 4.78 4.72 5.09
CA SER A 62 4.37 6.08 5.43
C SER A 62 3.92 6.92 4.25
N ILE A 63 4.25 6.53 3.01
CA ILE A 63 3.88 7.31 1.84
C ILE A 63 2.44 6.96 1.46
N PHE A 64 1.60 7.98 1.43
CA PHE A 64 0.19 7.87 1.12
C PHE A 64 -0.19 8.77 -0.05
N VAL A 65 -0.74 8.17 -1.12
CA VAL A 65 -1.16 8.88 -2.33
C VAL A 65 -2.68 9.03 -2.34
N ARG A 66 -3.15 10.25 -2.54
CA ARG A 66 -4.58 10.55 -2.66
C ARG A 66 -4.87 11.26 -3.96
N THR A 67 -5.94 10.84 -4.62
CA THR A 67 -6.49 11.46 -5.83
C THR A 67 -7.90 11.97 -5.52
N PRO A 68 -8.04 13.20 -5.01
CA PRO A 68 -9.31 13.71 -4.47
C PRO A 68 -10.39 13.96 -5.52
N ASP A 69 -9.99 14.05 -6.79
CA ASP A 69 -10.87 14.37 -7.90
C ASP A 69 -10.46 13.64 -9.19
N ALA A 70 -11.29 13.76 -10.21
CA ALA A 70 -11.02 13.23 -11.55
C ALA A 70 -10.15 14.17 -12.41
N ASP A 71 -9.82 15.38 -11.93
CA ASP A 71 -9.07 16.39 -12.68
C ASP A 71 -7.55 16.17 -12.64
N GLY A 72 -7.14 15.07 -11.99
CA GLY A 72 -5.76 14.60 -11.98
C GLY A 72 -4.89 15.16 -10.86
N LYS A 73 -5.48 15.74 -9.83
CA LYS A 73 -4.75 16.18 -8.65
C LYS A 73 -4.21 14.97 -7.87
N VAL A 74 -2.92 15.00 -7.54
CA VAL A 74 -2.23 13.98 -6.75
C VAL A 74 -1.67 14.63 -5.48
N LEU A 75 -2.15 14.21 -4.34
CA LEU A 75 -1.66 14.61 -3.03
C LEU A 75 -0.80 13.48 -2.46
N ILE A 76 0.36 13.82 -1.93
CA ILE A 76 1.35 12.87 -1.44
C ILE A 76 1.72 13.29 -0.02
N ASP A 77 1.36 12.46 0.95
CA ASP A 77 1.80 12.60 2.33
C ASP A 77 2.84 11.54 2.62
N GLY A 78 3.81 11.83 3.47
CA GLY A 78 4.82 10.86 3.86
C GLY A 78 5.67 11.31 5.03
N CYS A 79 6.56 10.40 5.42
CA CYS A 79 7.51 10.64 6.51
C CYS A 79 8.90 10.16 6.09
N VAL A 80 9.90 11.02 6.28
CA VAL A 80 11.32 10.69 6.14
C VAL A 80 11.91 10.53 7.53
N ASN A 81 12.70 9.47 7.73
CA ASN A 81 13.49 9.30 8.94
C ASN A 81 14.97 9.58 8.68
N LEU A 82 15.60 10.34 9.56
CA LEU A 82 17.04 10.62 9.55
C LEU A 82 17.69 10.08 10.82
N ASP A 83 18.51 9.05 10.69
CA ASP A 83 19.16 8.42 11.86
C ASP A 83 20.29 9.25 12.42
N LYS A 84 21.03 10.01 11.58
CA LYS A 84 22.28 10.65 11.97
C LYS A 84 22.26 12.18 11.92
N TYR A 85 22.01 12.76 10.77
CA TYR A 85 22.27 14.18 10.52
C TYR A 85 21.06 14.91 9.96
N ALA A 86 20.73 16.03 10.58
CA ALA A 86 19.84 17.03 10.00
C ALA A 86 20.51 17.68 8.77
N GLY A 87 19.72 18.17 7.82
CA GLY A 87 20.27 18.84 6.64
C GLY A 87 19.26 19.17 5.58
N ASP A 88 19.78 19.63 4.47
CA ASP A 88 19.01 19.96 3.29
C ASP A 88 18.93 18.73 2.38
N TYR A 89 17.72 18.40 1.96
CA TYR A 89 17.38 17.28 1.09
C TYR A 89 16.49 17.77 -0.03
N MET A 90 16.35 16.93 -1.05
CA MET A 90 15.40 17.12 -2.13
C MET A 90 14.50 15.90 -2.22
N ILE A 91 13.19 16.12 -2.31
CA ILE A 91 12.23 15.07 -2.67
C ILE A 91 11.83 15.30 -4.12
N LYS A 92 12.10 14.29 -4.97
CA LYS A 92 11.71 14.28 -6.37
C LYS A 92 10.52 13.36 -6.57
N VAL A 93 9.56 13.81 -7.35
CA VAL A 93 8.31 13.10 -7.62
C VAL A 93 8.11 12.95 -9.11
N SER A 94 7.88 11.73 -9.58
CA SER A 94 7.45 11.44 -10.95
C SER A 94 6.22 10.53 -10.91
N VAL A 95 5.23 10.83 -11.74
CA VAL A 95 4.09 9.94 -11.95
C VAL A 95 4.27 9.28 -13.31
N LEU A 96 4.33 7.96 -13.30
CA LEU A 96 4.51 7.14 -14.48
C LEU A 96 3.18 6.51 -14.89
N ASP A 97 2.89 6.49 -16.17
CA ASP A 97 1.76 5.74 -16.73
C ASP A 97 2.08 4.23 -16.86
N ALA A 98 1.15 3.46 -17.42
CA ALA A 98 1.30 2.02 -17.63
C ALA A 98 2.44 1.66 -18.60
N LYS A 99 2.96 2.62 -19.38
CA LYS A 99 4.11 2.43 -20.27
C LYS A 99 5.43 2.82 -19.60
N GLY A 100 5.38 3.37 -18.39
CA GLY A 100 6.54 3.89 -17.67
C GLY A 100 6.95 5.30 -18.11
N GLU A 101 6.10 6.02 -18.84
CA GLU A 101 6.36 7.40 -19.25
C GLU A 101 5.94 8.38 -18.15
N THR A 102 6.77 9.40 -17.90
CA THR A 102 6.44 10.45 -16.92
C THR A 102 5.34 11.35 -17.47
N VAL A 103 4.22 11.41 -16.74
CA VAL A 103 3.00 12.12 -17.18
C VAL A 103 2.57 13.25 -16.23
N ASN A 104 3.26 13.45 -15.11
CA ASN A 104 2.91 14.55 -14.19
C ASN A 104 3.42 15.89 -14.70
N VAL A 105 2.64 16.92 -14.40
CA VAL A 105 2.95 18.32 -14.67
C VAL A 105 3.04 19.11 -13.37
N GLY A 106 3.76 20.24 -13.42
CA GLY A 106 3.94 21.10 -12.26
C GLY A 106 5.18 20.76 -11.44
N LYS A 107 5.15 21.07 -10.16
CA LYS A 107 6.31 20.92 -9.29
C LYS A 107 6.63 19.45 -9.03
N SER A 108 7.77 19.01 -9.51
CA SER A 108 8.26 17.63 -9.36
C SER A 108 9.49 17.51 -8.45
N VAL A 109 10.00 18.65 -7.97
CA VAL A 109 11.14 18.70 -7.02
C VAL A 109 10.79 19.65 -5.88
N SER A 110 11.04 19.22 -4.66
CA SER A 110 10.86 20.03 -3.45
C SER A 110 12.08 19.96 -2.59
N ASP A 111 12.71 21.13 -2.38
CA ASP A 111 13.73 21.27 -1.37
C ASP A 111 13.06 21.20 0.01
N ILE A 112 13.64 20.43 0.91
CA ILE A 112 13.13 20.23 2.25
C ILE A 112 14.27 20.21 3.26
N LYS A 113 14.12 20.95 4.33
CA LYS A 113 15.04 20.88 5.46
C LYS A 113 14.50 19.90 6.47
N LEU A 114 15.31 18.91 6.80
CA LEU A 114 14.91 17.80 7.67
C LEU A 114 15.77 17.83 8.94
N ASP A 115 15.13 17.56 10.07
CA ASP A 115 15.77 17.38 11.35
C ASP A 115 16.07 15.91 11.62
N LYS A 116 16.92 15.62 12.60
CA LYS A 116 17.14 14.24 13.04
C LYS A 116 15.84 13.63 13.56
N GLY A 117 15.57 12.38 13.18
CA GLY A 117 14.35 11.64 13.50
C GLY A 117 13.30 11.76 12.41
N GLU A 118 12.03 11.64 12.78
CA GLU A 118 10.90 11.60 11.86
C GLU A 118 10.47 12.99 11.40
N ASN A 119 10.34 13.16 10.09
CA ASN A 119 9.96 14.41 9.43
C ASN A 119 8.79 14.14 8.47
N ASN A 120 7.63 14.69 8.77
CA ASN A 120 6.49 14.59 7.89
C ASN A 120 6.57 15.59 6.74
N PHE A 121 6.15 15.20 5.56
CA PHE A 121 6.05 16.07 4.39
C PHE A 121 4.69 15.92 3.70
N ASN A 122 4.31 16.96 2.98
CA ASN A 122 3.13 17.00 2.14
C ASN A 122 3.50 17.64 0.80
N LEU A 123 3.23 16.93 -0.29
CA LEU A 123 3.53 17.37 -1.66
C LEU A 123 2.30 17.25 -2.54
N GLN A 124 2.33 17.98 -3.65
CA GLN A 124 1.27 17.94 -4.65
C GLN A 124 1.86 17.98 -6.06
N THR A 125 1.32 17.15 -6.93
CA THR A 125 1.54 17.20 -8.37
C THR A 125 0.23 17.01 -9.11
N LYS A 126 0.25 16.97 -10.45
CA LYS A 126 -0.94 16.80 -11.28
C LYS A 126 -0.62 15.94 -12.50
N VAL A 127 -1.58 15.15 -12.93
CA VAL A 127 -1.62 14.48 -14.24
C VAL A 127 -2.75 15.12 -15.07
N ASN A 128 -2.46 15.55 -16.28
CA ASN A 128 -3.48 16.13 -17.14
C ASN A 128 -4.32 15.02 -17.79
N ASN A 129 -5.65 15.17 -17.71
CA ASN A 129 -6.61 14.24 -18.31
C ASN A 129 -6.30 12.77 -18.00
N PRO A 130 -6.24 12.36 -16.70
CA PRO A 130 -5.89 11.00 -16.35
C PRO A 130 -6.94 10.00 -16.85
N CYS A 131 -6.47 8.82 -17.24
CA CYS A 131 -7.34 7.67 -17.44
C CYS A 131 -7.86 7.20 -16.09
N LEU A 132 -9.18 7.24 -15.89
CA LEU A 132 -9.76 6.83 -14.63
C LEU A 132 -9.75 5.32 -14.47
N TRP A 133 -9.57 4.87 -13.24
CA TRP A 133 -9.73 3.48 -12.87
C TRP A 133 -11.21 3.15 -12.74
N ASP A 134 -11.65 2.07 -13.35
CA ASP A 134 -12.96 1.47 -13.09
C ASP A 134 -12.87 -0.08 -13.09
N THR A 135 -13.99 -0.75 -12.81
CA THR A 135 -14.02 -2.23 -12.69
C THR A 135 -13.78 -2.98 -14.00
N GLU A 136 -13.84 -2.30 -15.13
CA GLU A 136 -13.59 -2.88 -16.47
C GLU A 136 -12.25 -2.39 -17.05
N ASN A 137 -11.84 -1.19 -16.66
CA ASN A 137 -10.61 -0.54 -17.12
C ASN A 137 -9.79 -0.12 -15.89
N PRO A 138 -9.03 -1.03 -15.29
CA PRO A 138 -8.25 -0.76 -14.08
C PRO A 138 -6.97 0.03 -14.41
N ASN A 139 -7.12 1.29 -14.83
CA ASN A 139 -6.00 2.15 -15.18
C ASN A 139 -5.21 2.55 -13.94
N LEU A 140 -3.95 2.16 -13.88
CA LEU A 140 -3.05 2.44 -12.79
C LEU A 140 -1.87 3.30 -13.23
N TYR A 141 -1.38 4.06 -12.28
CA TYR A 141 -0.18 4.89 -12.35
C TYR A 141 0.79 4.45 -11.26
N THR A 142 2.06 4.79 -11.44
CA THR A 142 3.09 4.61 -10.43
C THR A 142 3.63 5.97 -10.00
N LEU A 143 3.52 6.29 -8.71
CA LEU A 143 4.30 7.35 -8.10
C LEU A 143 5.71 6.82 -7.86
N ASN A 144 6.71 7.39 -8.53
CA ASN A 144 8.11 7.24 -8.19
C ASN A 144 8.53 8.44 -7.35
N ILE A 145 8.99 8.21 -6.13
CA ILE A 145 9.44 9.25 -5.20
C ILE A 145 10.86 8.96 -4.74
N LYS A 146 11.73 9.96 -4.83
CA LYS A 146 13.16 9.86 -4.50
C LYS A 146 13.54 10.87 -3.45
N LEU A 147 14.34 10.43 -2.49
CA LEU A 147 15.00 11.27 -1.50
C LEU A 147 16.47 11.43 -1.91
N GLU A 148 16.90 12.64 -2.15
CA GLU A 148 18.30 12.95 -2.44
C GLU A 148 18.86 13.90 -1.38
N ASN A 149 20.15 13.76 -1.06
CA ASN A 149 20.84 14.72 -0.22
C ASN A 149 21.20 15.98 -1.03
N LYS A 150 21.74 17.02 -0.36
CA LYS A 150 22.17 18.29 -0.98
C LYS A 150 23.17 18.13 -2.14
N ASP A 151 23.92 17.05 -2.15
CA ASP A 151 24.94 16.77 -3.18
C ASP A 151 24.34 16.00 -4.37
N GLY A 152 23.02 15.75 -4.38
CA GLY A 152 22.31 15.00 -5.41
C GLY A 152 22.46 13.48 -5.33
N LYS A 153 23.01 12.97 -4.22
CA LYS A 153 23.11 11.53 -3.99
C LYS A 153 21.76 10.96 -3.58
N LEU A 154 21.34 9.92 -4.29
CA LEU A 154 20.15 9.16 -3.96
C LEU A 154 20.31 8.49 -2.59
N MET A 155 19.40 8.76 -1.69
CA MET A 155 19.36 8.19 -0.34
C MET A 155 18.30 7.08 -0.26
N ASP A 156 17.13 7.29 -0.87
CA ASP A 156 16.05 6.30 -0.89
C ASP A 156 15.11 6.54 -2.09
N GLU A 157 14.40 5.49 -2.51
CA GLU A 157 13.46 5.52 -3.61
C GLU A 157 12.31 4.55 -3.36
N GLU A 158 11.08 5.03 -3.55
CA GLU A 158 9.87 4.23 -3.44
C GLU A 158 9.01 4.33 -4.70
N ASN A 159 8.32 3.23 -5.00
CA ASN A 159 7.35 3.15 -6.09
C ASN A 159 5.99 2.72 -5.54
N ILE A 160 4.99 3.57 -5.67
CA ILE A 160 3.64 3.34 -5.14
C ILE A 160 2.64 3.33 -6.29
N ARG A 161 1.90 2.24 -6.46
CA ARG A 161 0.80 2.18 -7.42
C ARG A 161 -0.43 2.90 -6.89
N PHE A 162 -1.14 3.57 -7.78
CA PHE A 162 -2.40 4.25 -7.48
C PHE A 162 -3.25 4.42 -8.74
N GLY A 163 -4.52 4.75 -8.57
CA GLY A 163 -5.43 5.06 -9.68
C GLY A 163 -6.22 6.31 -9.40
N PHE A 164 -6.75 6.93 -10.45
CA PHE A 164 -7.68 8.04 -10.34
C PHE A 164 -9.10 7.52 -10.39
N ARG A 165 -9.89 7.75 -9.35
CA ARG A 165 -11.32 7.44 -9.32
C ARG A 165 -12.04 8.36 -8.35
N THR A 166 -13.34 8.58 -8.60
CA THR A 166 -14.22 9.25 -7.65
C THR A 166 -15.27 8.28 -7.14
N LEU A 167 -15.55 8.34 -5.84
CA LEU A 167 -16.55 7.52 -5.16
C LEU A 167 -17.55 8.44 -4.50
N GLU A 168 -18.85 8.23 -4.77
CA GLU A 168 -19.91 9.01 -4.17
C GLU A 168 -21.05 8.09 -3.72
N TRP A 169 -21.60 8.36 -2.55
CA TRP A 169 -22.76 7.67 -2.00
C TRP A 169 -23.91 8.65 -1.86
N LYS A 170 -25.03 8.36 -2.53
CA LYS A 170 -26.26 9.15 -2.45
C LYS A 170 -27.35 8.32 -1.76
N ALA A 171 -28.01 8.92 -0.77
CA ALA A 171 -29.06 8.22 -0.02
C ALA A 171 -30.16 7.67 -0.93
N GLU A 172 -30.58 8.47 -1.93
CA GLU A 172 -31.71 8.14 -2.80
C GLU A 172 -31.35 7.21 -3.97
N SER A 173 -30.09 7.20 -4.41
CA SER A 173 -29.70 6.52 -5.65
C SER A 173 -28.49 5.58 -5.51
N GLY A 174 -27.87 5.51 -4.32
CA GLY A 174 -26.83 4.56 -4.01
C GLY A 174 -25.43 5.00 -4.43
N PHE A 175 -24.63 4.05 -4.89
CA PHE A 175 -23.20 4.21 -5.15
C PHE A 175 -22.91 4.68 -6.59
N TYR A 176 -21.97 5.62 -6.70
CA TYR A 176 -21.44 6.14 -7.96
C TYR A 176 -19.93 5.96 -8.02
N LEU A 177 -19.45 5.41 -9.12
CA LEU A 177 -18.04 5.31 -9.49
C LEU A 177 -17.81 6.23 -10.70
N ASN A 178 -16.92 7.21 -10.58
CA ASN A 178 -16.62 8.20 -11.63
C ASN A 178 -17.88 8.89 -12.18
N GLY A 179 -18.79 9.27 -11.28
CA GLY A 179 -20.05 9.92 -11.65
C GLY A 179 -21.10 8.99 -12.25
N LYS A 180 -20.80 7.71 -12.50
CA LYS A 180 -21.75 6.73 -13.04
C LYS A 180 -22.34 5.90 -11.90
N GLN A 181 -23.69 5.86 -11.82
CA GLN A 181 -24.36 4.98 -10.87
C GLN A 181 -23.96 3.52 -11.11
N THR A 182 -23.48 2.87 -10.08
CA THR A 182 -22.91 1.53 -10.17
C THR A 182 -23.51 0.62 -9.11
N LYS A 183 -24.15 -0.46 -9.54
CA LYS A 183 -24.64 -1.48 -8.62
C LYS A 183 -23.49 -2.38 -8.18
N LEU A 184 -23.20 -2.40 -6.88
CA LEU A 184 -22.24 -3.33 -6.31
C LEU A 184 -22.83 -4.74 -6.27
N ARG A 185 -22.20 -5.66 -6.96
CA ARG A 185 -22.47 -7.09 -6.95
C ARG A 185 -21.25 -7.79 -6.41
N GLY A 186 -21.36 -8.37 -5.24
CA GLY A 186 -20.18 -8.91 -4.58
C GLY A 186 -20.48 -10.05 -3.61
N VAL A 187 -19.41 -10.63 -3.12
CA VAL A 187 -19.40 -11.70 -2.12
C VAL A 187 -18.58 -11.26 -0.91
N CYS A 188 -18.76 -11.97 0.20
CA CYS A 188 -17.85 -11.89 1.35
C CYS A 188 -16.70 -12.87 1.14
N GLU A 189 -15.48 -12.43 1.37
CA GLU A 189 -14.29 -13.26 1.31
C GLU A 189 -13.61 -13.29 2.68
N HIS A 190 -13.55 -14.47 3.26
CA HIS A 190 -12.83 -14.71 4.51
C HIS A 190 -11.36 -15.07 4.24
N LEU A 191 -10.51 -14.88 5.24
CA LEU A 191 -9.10 -15.28 5.17
C LEU A 191 -8.99 -16.79 5.36
N GLU A 192 -9.35 -17.54 4.32
CA GLU A 192 -9.27 -19.00 4.33
C GLU A 192 -8.94 -19.55 2.95
N GLY A 193 -8.03 -20.52 2.93
CA GLY A 193 -7.56 -21.19 1.72
C GLY A 193 -7.98 -22.66 1.64
N GLY A 194 -9.07 -23.08 2.31
CA GLY A 194 -9.49 -24.48 2.37
C GLY A 194 -8.39 -25.35 3.01
N PRO A 195 -7.81 -26.32 2.29
CA PRO A 195 -6.85 -27.25 2.86
C PRO A 195 -5.54 -26.61 3.34
N VAL A 196 -5.23 -25.38 2.92
CA VAL A 196 -4.03 -24.64 3.36
C VAL A 196 -4.31 -23.66 4.51
N GLY A 197 -5.53 -23.69 5.06
CA GLY A 197 -5.90 -22.87 6.21
C GLY A 197 -5.88 -21.36 5.90
N ALA A 198 -5.29 -20.56 6.75
CA ALA A 198 -5.18 -19.11 6.57
C ALA A 198 -4.08 -18.69 5.58
N MET A 199 -3.23 -19.62 5.14
CA MET A 199 -2.17 -19.34 4.17
C MET A 199 -2.79 -19.19 2.78
N SER A 200 -2.94 -17.97 2.31
CA SER A 200 -3.41 -17.67 0.96
C SER A 200 -2.22 -17.23 0.12
N THR A 201 -1.80 -18.09 -0.83
CA THR A 201 -0.79 -17.70 -1.81
C THR A 201 -1.39 -16.75 -2.84
N GLU A 202 -0.55 -15.94 -3.49
CA GLU A 202 -1.00 -15.06 -4.59
C GLU A 202 -1.75 -15.84 -5.67
N GLN A 203 -1.28 -17.04 -6.04
CA GLN A 203 -1.92 -17.87 -7.04
C GLN A 203 -3.34 -18.31 -6.61
N LEU A 204 -3.52 -18.69 -5.35
CA LEU A 204 -4.82 -19.06 -4.81
C LEU A 204 -5.78 -17.88 -4.80
N LEU A 205 -5.31 -16.70 -4.36
CA LEU A 205 -6.08 -15.47 -4.36
C LEU A 205 -6.49 -15.07 -5.78
N ARG A 206 -5.56 -15.11 -6.71
CA ARG A 206 -5.82 -14.81 -8.13
C ARG A 206 -6.86 -15.75 -8.72
N TRP A 207 -6.75 -17.04 -8.43
CA TRP A 207 -7.75 -18.02 -8.86
C TRP A 207 -9.14 -17.72 -8.26
N LYS A 208 -9.25 -17.50 -6.95
CA LYS A 208 -10.52 -17.19 -6.27
C LYS A 208 -11.15 -15.91 -6.81
N LEU A 209 -10.38 -14.82 -6.90
CA LEU A 209 -10.87 -13.53 -7.39
C LEU A 209 -11.27 -13.59 -8.87
N THR A 210 -10.57 -14.38 -9.69
CA THR A 210 -10.94 -14.61 -11.07
C THR A 210 -12.29 -15.35 -11.17
N LEU A 211 -12.53 -16.38 -10.34
CA LEU A 211 -13.83 -17.05 -10.28
C LEU A 211 -14.95 -16.10 -9.87
N ILE A 212 -14.71 -15.27 -8.85
CA ILE A 212 -15.68 -14.28 -8.37
C ILE A 212 -16.00 -13.27 -9.48
N LYS A 213 -14.99 -12.77 -10.21
CA LYS A 213 -15.20 -11.88 -11.35
C LYS A 213 -15.98 -12.56 -12.47
N ASN A 214 -15.64 -13.81 -12.81
CA ASN A 214 -16.34 -14.59 -13.85
C ASN A 214 -17.81 -14.90 -13.50
N MET A 215 -18.15 -14.91 -12.22
CA MET A 215 -19.55 -14.96 -11.76
C MET A 215 -20.34 -13.66 -12.00
N GLY A 216 -19.68 -12.60 -12.50
CA GLY A 216 -20.27 -11.28 -12.73
C GLY A 216 -20.21 -10.36 -11.51
N CYS A 217 -19.39 -10.67 -10.52
CA CYS A 217 -19.12 -9.77 -9.41
C CYS A 217 -18.17 -8.64 -9.81
N ASN A 218 -18.39 -7.46 -9.25
CA ASN A 218 -17.54 -6.28 -9.40
C ASN A 218 -17.08 -5.71 -8.05
N SER A 219 -17.29 -6.44 -6.98
CA SER A 219 -16.89 -6.05 -5.63
C SER A 219 -16.68 -7.26 -4.75
N VAL A 220 -15.81 -7.11 -3.75
CA VAL A 220 -15.58 -8.11 -2.70
C VAL A 220 -15.55 -7.41 -1.35
N ARG A 221 -16.24 -7.96 -0.38
CA ARG A 221 -16.13 -7.52 1.01
C ARG A 221 -15.14 -8.41 1.75
N THR A 222 -14.05 -7.83 2.23
CA THR A 222 -13.11 -8.54 3.10
C THR A 222 -13.77 -8.79 4.46
N ALA A 223 -14.13 -10.03 4.73
CA ALA A 223 -14.91 -10.39 5.91
C ALA A 223 -14.02 -11.11 6.94
N HIS A 224 -13.73 -10.49 8.07
CA HIS A 224 -14.12 -9.12 8.46
C HIS A 224 -12.87 -8.32 8.80
N ASN A 225 -11.75 -8.70 8.22
CA ASN A 225 -10.41 -8.19 8.53
C ASN A 225 -9.69 -7.81 7.23
N PRO A 226 -8.65 -6.98 7.32
CA PRO A 226 -7.76 -6.75 6.18
C PRO A 226 -7.21 -8.05 5.64
N GLN A 227 -7.09 -8.13 4.33
CA GLN A 227 -6.42 -9.22 3.63
C GLN A 227 -4.91 -8.92 3.50
N ILE A 228 -4.15 -9.90 3.02
CA ILE A 228 -2.75 -9.69 2.69
C ILE A 228 -2.60 -8.69 1.52
N PRO A 229 -1.48 -7.98 1.40
CA PRO A 229 -1.29 -6.95 0.37
C PRO A 229 -1.58 -7.42 -1.06
N GLU A 230 -1.19 -8.64 -1.39
CA GLU A 230 -1.38 -9.25 -2.71
C GLU A 230 -2.86 -9.35 -3.12
N PHE A 231 -3.77 -9.44 -2.16
CA PHE A 231 -5.20 -9.43 -2.43
C PHE A 231 -5.65 -8.11 -3.07
N TYR A 232 -5.18 -6.99 -2.53
CA TYR A 232 -5.50 -5.67 -3.06
C TYR A 232 -4.83 -5.44 -4.40
N ASP A 233 -3.57 -5.89 -4.55
CA ASP A 233 -2.84 -5.82 -5.81
C ASP A 233 -3.53 -6.57 -6.96
N ILE A 234 -4.23 -7.66 -6.65
CA ILE A 234 -5.00 -8.42 -7.65
C ILE A 234 -6.33 -7.72 -7.96
N CYS A 235 -6.93 -7.05 -6.98
CA CYS A 235 -8.18 -6.31 -7.18
C CYS A 235 -7.98 -5.01 -7.96
N ASP A 236 -6.79 -4.39 -7.86
CA ASP A 236 -6.41 -3.20 -8.60
C ASP A 236 -6.18 -3.49 -10.08
#